data_9a34dfb8828b5c47a8854de27222c8aa
#
_entry.id   9a34dfb8828b5c47a8854de27222c8aa
#
_cell.length_a   1.000
_cell.length_b   1.000
_cell.length_c   1.000
_cell.angle_alpha   90.00
_cell.angle_beta   90.00
_cell.angle_gamma   90.00
#
_symmetry.space_group_name_H-M   'P 1'
#
loop_
_entity.id
_entity.type
_entity.pdbx_description
1 polymer ?
#
loop_
_entity_poly.entity_id
_entity_poly.type
_entity_poly.pdbx_seq_one_letter_code
_entity_poly.pdbx_strand_id
1 'polypeptide(L)'
;LEILKTKFDKNKADLVCFSIPFPGNLFAALRCGQYIKKHYPKTKVAFGGGYCNTELRSLTDPRVFKYTDFISLDDGEAPLLKITEFIQGKIDLSELERTYVLENGKVVYKNKTPNTIFHHKDLPAPSYEGLLHHTYLSFLDVMNPMHRMWSDGRWNKLTVAHGCYWKKCTFCDTNLDYISIYQNTTAEDLVDKIEKIVAETGTTGFHFVDEAAPPKALKNLAEKLIERKVYITWWTNIRFEKTFNAALCALLAKSGCIAVTGGLEVASDRLLKKMKKGVDIAQVARVTNDFADNNIMVHAYLMYGFPTETEQETIDSLEIVRQLFENGCIQSGFWHQFTTTIHSPIGKNPDAFEIEILGPKFEGFAQNDLIHNDPTGADHTLYTTGLNLALNNYLNGLGLDLELQEWFDFDIPETTVEADLIANAL
;
A
#
# COMPACT_ATOMS: atom_id res chain seq x y z
N LEU A 1 -27.39 -5.14 1.31
CA LEU A 1 -27.89 -5.78 2.54
C LEU A 1 -28.53 -7.15 2.29
N GLU A 2 -29.18 -7.39 1.15
CA GLU A 2 -29.80 -8.68 0.81
C GLU A 2 -28.78 -9.81 0.81
N ILE A 3 -27.61 -9.60 0.22
CA ILE A 3 -26.51 -10.58 0.22
C ILE A 3 -26.07 -10.89 1.67
N LEU A 4 -25.88 -9.86 2.50
CA LEU A 4 -25.53 -10.04 3.90
C LEU A 4 -26.57 -10.86 4.64
N LYS A 5 -27.87 -10.52 4.48
CA LYS A 5 -28.98 -11.26 5.08
C LYS A 5 -28.95 -12.73 4.68
N THR A 6 -28.86 -13.00 3.37
CA THR A 6 -28.85 -14.37 2.85
C THR A 6 -27.68 -15.21 3.41
N LYS A 7 -26.48 -14.60 3.52
CA LYS A 7 -25.30 -15.26 4.07
C LYS A 7 -25.43 -15.47 5.57
N PHE A 8 -25.91 -14.46 6.31
CA PHE A 8 -26.03 -14.50 7.76
C PHE A 8 -27.14 -15.47 8.23
N ASP A 9 -28.27 -15.52 7.53
CA ASP A 9 -29.36 -16.43 7.86
C ASP A 9 -28.92 -17.91 7.73
N LYS A 10 -27.97 -18.19 6.83
CA LYS A 10 -27.40 -19.53 6.65
C LYS A 10 -26.34 -19.88 7.70
N ASN A 11 -25.54 -18.89 8.10
CA ASN A 11 -24.38 -19.06 8.98
C ASN A 11 -24.42 -18.00 10.08
N LYS A 12 -25.19 -18.24 11.14
CA LYS A 12 -25.24 -17.35 12.29
C LYS A 12 -23.87 -17.32 12.98
N ALA A 13 -23.40 -16.12 13.31
CA ALA A 13 -22.13 -15.89 13.98
C ALA A 13 -22.32 -15.11 15.28
N ASP A 14 -21.49 -15.37 16.28
CA ASP A 14 -21.43 -14.60 17.52
C ASP A 14 -20.66 -13.28 17.32
N LEU A 15 -19.70 -13.28 16.39
CA LEU A 15 -18.89 -12.13 16.01
C LEU A 15 -18.81 -11.99 14.50
N VAL A 16 -19.03 -10.76 13.99
CA VAL A 16 -18.80 -10.40 12.58
C VAL A 16 -17.71 -9.34 12.53
N CYS A 17 -16.63 -9.62 11.81
CA CYS A 17 -15.51 -8.70 11.63
C CYS A 17 -15.54 -8.09 10.23
N PHE A 18 -15.32 -6.79 10.15
CA PHE A 18 -15.16 -6.06 8.89
C PHE A 18 -13.74 -5.53 8.80
N SER A 19 -13.03 -5.95 7.76
CA SER A 19 -11.79 -5.29 7.35
C SER A 19 -12.16 -4.10 6.47
N ILE A 20 -11.77 -2.90 6.91
CA ILE A 20 -12.04 -1.63 6.24
C ILE A 20 -10.70 -1.09 5.76
N PRO A 21 -10.30 -1.40 4.52
CA PRO A 21 -8.97 -0.99 4.02
C PRO A 21 -8.89 0.51 3.74
N PHE A 22 -9.97 1.11 3.22
CA PHE A 22 -9.98 2.50 2.75
C PHE A 22 -11.28 3.23 3.16
N PRO A 23 -11.29 4.58 3.15
CA PRO A 23 -12.50 5.39 3.46
C PRO A 23 -13.73 4.98 2.66
N GLY A 24 -13.56 4.64 1.37
CA GLY A 24 -14.67 4.21 0.50
C GLY A 24 -15.42 2.95 0.98
N ASN A 25 -14.78 2.10 1.79
CA ASN A 25 -15.40 0.89 2.33
C ASN A 25 -16.19 1.14 3.63
N LEU A 26 -15.94 2.26 4.30
CA LEU A 26 -16.54 2.57 5.61
C LEU A 26 -18.07 2.61 5.56
N PHE A 27 -18.66 3.27 4.56
CA PHE A 27 -20.11 3.37 4.45
C PHE A 27 -20.77 1.99 4.40
N ALA A 28 -20.21 1.07 3.62
CA ALA A 28 -20.73 -0.30 3.54
C ALA A 28 -20.60 -1.04 4.88
N ALA A 29 -19.47 -0.89 5.59
CA ALA A 29 -19.26 -1.49 6.90
C ALA A 29 -20.26 -0.94 7.94
N LEU A 30 -20.48 0.38 7.99
CA LEU A 30 -21.47 1.01 8.86
C LEU A 30 -22.88 0.51 8.56
N ARG A 31 -23.27 0.40 7.28
CA ARG A 31 -24.59 -0.11 6.87
C ARG A 31 -24.79 -1.58 7.23
N CYS A 32 -23.77 -2.39 7.07
CA CYS A 32 -23.80 -3.78 7.49
C CYS A 32 -23.90 -3.90 9.01
N GLY A 33 -23.09 -3.15 9.74
CA GLY A 33 -23.12 -3.12 11.20
C GLY A 33 -24.48 -2.66 11.74
N GLN A 34 -25.08 -1.60 11.15
CA GLN A 34 -26.42 -1.14 11.48
C GLN A 34 -27.48 -2.25 11.32
N TYR A 35 -27.39 -2.97 10.22
CA TYR A 35 -28.30 -4.08 9.94
C TYR A 35 -28.15 -5.21 10.96
N ILE A 36 -26.93 -5.61 11.25
CA ILE A 36 -26.62 -6.69 12.21
C ILE A 36 -27.12 -6.31 13.61
N LYS A 37 -26.74 -5.13 14.11
CA LYS A 37 -27.13 -4.69 15.46
C LYS A 37 -28.66 -4.54 15.62
N LYS A 38 -29.38 -4.21 14.55
CA LYS A 38 -30.83 -4.12 14.56
C LYS A 38 -31.54 -5.49 14.53
N HIS A 39 -31.05 -6.41 13.71
CA HIS A 39 -31.76 -7.68 13.44
C HIS A 39 -31.17 -8.87 14.21
N TYR A 40 -29.91 -8.79 14.64
CA TYR A 40 -29.18 -9.82 15.37
C TYR A 40 -28.46 -9.23 16.59
N PRO A 41 -29.23 -8.70 17.58
CA PRO A 41 -28.65 -7.91 18.69
C PRO A 41 -27.67 -8.65 19.60
N LYS A 42 -27.64 -9.99 19.54
CA LYS A 42 -26.66 -10.80 20.27
C LYS A 42 -25.31 -10.91 19.54
N THR A 43 -25.31 -10.73 18.23
CA THR A 43 -24.08 -10.78 17.42
C THR A 43 -23.27 -9.52 17.66
N LYS A 44 -22.00 -9.70 17.97
CA LYS A 44 -21.03 -8.61 18.09
C LYS A 44 -20.46 -8.23 16.75
N VAL A 45 -20.07 -6.97 16.62
CA VAL A 45 -19.47 -6.41 15.39
C VAL A 45 -18.12 -5.81 15.75
N ALA A 46 -17.08 -6.14 14.98
CA ALA A 46 -15.76 -5.56 15.10
C ALA A 46 -15.30 -4.95 13.76
N PHE A 47 -14.71 -3.76 13.82
CA PHE A 47 -14.05 -3.09 12.72
C PHE A 47 -12.53 -3.14 12.89
N GLY A 48 -11.81 -3.26 11.79
CA GLY A 48 -10.35 -3.21 11.71
C GLY A 48 -9.90 -2.92 10.28
N GLY A 49 -8.61 -3.04 10.01
CA GLY A 49 -8.01 -2.78 8.71
C GLY A 49 -7.38 -1.39 8.59
N GLY A 50 -6.87 -1.07 7.40
CA GLY A 50 -6.09 0.14 7.13
C GLY A 50 -6.77 1.44 7.57
N TYR A 51 -8.03 1.62 7.24
CA TYR A 51 -8.80 2.80 7.65
C TYR A 51 -8.85 2.99 9.17
N CYS A 52 -9.08 1.93 9.93
CA CYS A 52 -9.07 2.02 11.40
C CYS A 52 -7.68 2.43 11.90
N ASN A 53 -6.63 1.89 11.29
CA ASN A 53 -5.25 2.16 11.67
C ASN A 53 -4.79 3.59 11.39
N THR A 54 -5.21 4.17 10.27
CA THR A 54 -4.75 5.50 9.87
C THR A 54 -5.69 6.59 10.34
N GLU A 55 -7.00 6.39 10.22
CA GLU A 55 -8.01 7.44 10.42
C GLU A 55 -8.54 7.52 11.86
N LEU A 56 -8.64 6.38 12.57
CA LEU A 56 -9.38 6.32 13.83
C LEU A 56 -8.50 6.31 15.08
N ARG A 57 -7.20 6.62 14.97
CA ARG A 57 -6.28 6.58 16.12
C ARG A 57 -6.60 7.55 17.25
N SER A 58 -7.30 8.62 16.94
CA SER A 58 -7.72 9.63 17.93
C SER A 58 -9.23 9.64 18.19
N LEU A 59 -9.90 8.52 17.92
CA LEU A 59 -11.34 8.39 18.02
C LEU A 59 -11.88 8.77 19.39
N THR A 60 -12.80 9.74 19.42
CA THR A 60 -13.53 10.16 20.65
C THR A 60 -15.04 10.23 20.43
N ASP A 61 -15.51 10.12 19.19
CA ASP A 61 -16.93 10.18 18.84
C ASP A 61 -17.64 8.86 19.18
N PRO A 62 -18.56 8.84 20.16
CA PRO A 62 -19.25 7.61 20.56
C PRO A 62 -20.29 7.13 19.54
N ARG A 63 -20.66 7.96 18.56
CA ARG A 63 -21.74 7.66 17.60
C ARG A 63 -21.43 6.45 16.73
N VAL A 64 -20.15 6.16 16.47
CA VAL A 64 -19.72 5.00 15.66
C VAL A 64 -20.14 3.67 16.30
N PHE A 65 -20.22 3.62 17.64
CA PHE A 65 -20.62 2.42 18.39
C PHE A 65 -22.12 2.07 18.26
N LYS A 66 -22.88 2.88 17.54
CA LYS A 66 -24.22 2.47 17.05
C LYS A 66 -24.12 1.38 15.98
N TYR A 67 -22.96 1.20 15.35
CA TYR A 67 -22.72 0.33 14.20
C TYR A 67 -21.75 -0.81 14.49
N THR A 68 -20.88 -0.64 15.49
CA THR A 68 -19.89 -1.65 15.88
C THR A 68 -19.81 -1.77 17.40
N ASP A 69 -19.22 -2.84 17.92
CA ASP A 69 -18.95 -3.01 19.36
C ASP A 69 -17.46 -2.80 19.66
N PHE A 70 -16.60 -3.11 18.68
CA PHE A 70 -15.13 -3.04 18.82
C PHE A 70 -14.52 -2.40 17.60
N ILE A 71 -13.46 -1.61 17.79
CA ILE A 71 -12.61 -1.10 16.71
C ILE A 71 -11.16 -1.42 17.08
N SER A 72 -10.54 -2.34 16.32
CA SER A 72 -9.16 -2.75 16.55
C SER A 72 -8.18 -1.95 15.69
N LEU A 73 -7.02 -1.66 16.27
CA LEU A 73 -5.90 -0.99 15.62
C LEU A 73 -4.73 -1.95 15.44
N ASP A 74 -3.82 -1.59 14.54
CA ASP A 74 -2.57 -2.30 14.25
C ASP A 74 -2.81 -3.75 13.78
N ASP A 75 -1.87 -4.66 14.02
CA ASP A 75 -2.01 -6.06 13.64
C ASP A 75 -3.20 -6.71 14.36
N GLY A 76 -4.08 -7.31 13.58
CA GLY A 76 -5.39 -7.77 14.05
C GLY A 76 -5.41 -9.07 14.84
N GLU A 77 -4.33 -9.87 14.82
CA GLU A 77 -4.29 -11.20 15.40
C GLU A 77 -4.56 -11.21 16.91
N ALA A 78 -3.82 -10.39 17.66
CA ALA A 78 -3.99 -10.33 19.11
C ALA A 78 -5.31 -9.65 19.52
N PRO A 79 -5.70 -8.48 18.96
CA PRO A 79 -7.00 -7.90 19.23
C PRO A 79 -8.16 -8.84 18.95
N LEU A 80 -8.16 -9.53 17.81
CA LEU A 80 -9.23 -10.44 17.44
C LEU A 80 -9.33 -11.63 18.40
N LEU A 81 -8.18 -12.21 18.79
CA LEU A 81 -8.14 -13.27 19.79
C LEU A 81 -8.73 -12.77 21.12
N LYS A 82 -8.29 -11.61 21.62
CA LYS A 82 -8.80 -11.03 22.87
C LYS A 82 -10.29 -10.68 22.81
N ILE A 83 -10.78 -10.14 21.71
CA ILE A 83 -12.21 -9.90 21.50
C ILE A 83 -13.00 -11.23 21.57
N THR A 84 -12.48 -12.28 20.94
CA THR A 84 -13.10 -13.61 20.94
C THR A 84 -13.13 -14.20 22.36
N GLU A 85 -12.03 -14.14 23.10
CA GLU A 85 -11.93 -14.57 24.49
C GLU A 85 -12.90 -13.80 25.41
N PHE A 86 -13.03 -12.49 25.21
CA PHE A 86 -13.97 -11.65 25.94
C PHE A 86 -15.43 -12.05 25.68
N ILE A 87 -15.81 -12.26 24.40
CA ILE A 87 -17.16 -12.69 24.02
C ILE A 87 -17.50 -14.06 24.63
N GLN A 88 -16.50 -14.94 24.76
CA GLN A 88 -16.64 -16.24 25.41
C GLN A 88 -16.66 -16.17 26.94
N GLY A 89 -16.50 -14.99 27.54
CA GLY A 89 -16.44 -14.81 29.00
C GLY A 89 -15.17 -15.35 29.66
N LYS A 90 -14.10 -15.54 28.91
CA LYS A 90 -12.80 -16.05 29.41
C LYS A 90 -11.91 -14.96 29.98
N ILE A 91 -12.10 -13.73 29.55
CA ILE A 91 -11.35 -12.56 30.03
C ILE A 91 -12.31 -11.38 30.27
N ASP A 92 -11.86 -10.40 31.05
CA ASP A 92 -12.57 -9.15 31.28
C ASP A 92 -12.27 -8.11 30.18
N LEU A 93 -13.12 -7.08 30.09
CA LEU A 93 -12.98 -5.98 29.13
C LEU A 93 -11.63 -5.23 29.27
N SER A 94 -11.07 -5.21 30.46
CA SER A 94 -9.75 -4.60 30.76
C SER A 94 -8.58 -5.34 30.12
N GLU A 95 -8.79 -6.59 29.71
CA GLU A 95 -7.77 -7.44 29.12
C GLU A 95 -7.64 -7.27 27.59
N LEU A 96 -8.54 -6.48 26.98
CA LEU A 96 -8.46 -6.19 25.56
C LEU A 96 -7.18 -5.40 25.21
N GLU A 97 -6.68 -5.65 24.01
CA GLU A 97 -5.49 -5.02 23.48
C GLU A 97 -5.84 -4.22 22.22
N ARG A 98 -5.25 -3.04 22.06
CA ARG A 98 -5.35 -2.20 20.86
C ARG A 98 -6.79 -2.04 20.32
N THR A 99 -7.77 -1.92 21.23
CA THR A 99 -9.19 -1.95 20.87
C THR A 99 -9.95 -0.80 21.51
N TYR A 100 -10.66 -0.02 20.69
CA TYR A 100 -11.65 0.93 21.18
C TYR A 100 -12.97 0.24 21.49
N VAL A 101 -13.59 0.64 22.59
CA VAL A 101 -14.91 0.20 23.05
C VAL A 101 -15.72 1.39 23.57
N LEU A 102 -17.03 1.22 23.67
CA LEU A 102 -17.91 2.18 24.34
C LEU A 102 -18.14 1.72 25.78
N GLU A 103 -17.69 2.53 26.74
CA GLU A 103 -17.85 2.25 28.17
C GLU A 103 -18.49 3.48 28.86
N ASN A 104 -19.64 3.30 29.52
CA ASN A 104 -20.39 4.37 30.16
C ASN A 104 -20.67 5.58 29.24
N GLY A 105 -20.95 5.33 27.96
CA GLY A 105 -21.22 6.37 26.96
C GLY A 105 -19.99 7.11 26.44
N LYS A 106 -18.79 6.71 26.83
CA LYS A 106 -17.51 7.29 26.38
C LYS A 106 -16.71 6.27 25.57
N VAL A 107 -15.98 6.78 24.60
CA VAL A 107 -15.00 5.99 23.84
C VAL A 107 -13.78 5.74 24.74
N VAL A 108 -13.40 4.50 24.91
CA VAL A 108 -12.24 4.09 25.71
C VAL A 108 -11.34 3.19 24.86
N TYR A 109 -10.07 3.54 24.81
CA TYR A 109 -9.04 2.70 24.21
C TYR A 109 -8.51 1.70 25.22
N LYS A 110 -8.78 0.42 25.02
CA LYS A 110 -8.24 -0.67 25.82
C LYS A 110 -6.94 -1.16 25.20
N ASN A 111 -5.89 -1.13 25.98
CA ASN A 111 -4.57 -1.58 25.54
C ASN A 111 -3.80 -2.14 26.72
N LYS A 112 -4.12 -3.36 27.12
CA LYS A 112 -3.40 -4.06 28.18
C LYS A 112 -1.94 -4.27 27.79
N THR A 113 -1.03 -3.90 28.65
CA THR A 113 0.41 -4.09 28.47
C THR A 113 0.97 -5.13 29.43
N PRO A 114 1.98 -5.95 29.02
CA PRO A 114 2.56 -5.97 27.66
C PRO A 114 1.59 -6.54 26.61
N ASN A 115 1.65 -5.98 25.40
CA ASN A 115 0.85 -6.48 24.28
C ASN A 115 1.29 -7.88 23.88
N THR A 116 0.33 -8.70 23.46
CA THR A 116 0.61 -9.96 22.79
C THR A 116 1.18 -9.67 21.40
N ILE A 117 2.35 -10.24 21.10
CA ILE A 117 3.03 -10.09 19.80
C ILE A 117 3.05 -11.46 19.12
N PHE A 118 2.43 -11.56 17.95
CA PHE A 118 2.61 -12.68 17.05
C PHE A 118 3.68 -12.31 16.03
N HIS A 119 4.80 -13.02 16.05
CA HIS A 119 5.83 -12.78 15.04
C HIS A 119 5.38 -13.26 13.68
N HIS A 120 5.67 -12.48 12.64
CA HIS A 120 5.24 -12.77 11.27
C HIS A 120 5.65 -14.18 10.79
N LYS A 121 6.81 -14.67 11.19
CA LYS A 121 7.27 -16.04 10.91
C LYS A 121 6.39 -17.13 11.53
N ASP A 122 5.76 -16.84 12.68
CA ASP A 122 4.96 -17.83 13.44
C ASP A 122 3.50 -17.85 12.97
N LEU A 123 3.08 -16.91 12.12
CA LEU A 123 1.74 -16.90 11.54
C LEU A 123 1.58 -18.06 10.54
N PRO A 124 0.44 -18.75 10.55
CA PRO A 124 0.16 -19.83 9.59
C PRO A 124 0.03 -19.29 8.17
N ALA A 125 0.06 -20.18 7.19
CA ALA A 125 -0.37 -19.83 5.84
C ALA A 125 -1.85 -19.40 5.85
N PRO A 126 -2.23 -18.35 5.08
CA PRO A 126 -3.63 -18.03 4.87
C PRO A 126 -4.40 -19.24 4.36
N SER A 127 -5.59 -19.50 4.89
CA SER A 127 -6.49 -20.50 4.35
C SER A 127 -7.57 -19.85 3.49
N TYR A 128 -7.86 -20.47 2.38
CA TYR A 128 -8.89 -20.04 1.43
C TYR A 128 -10.12 -20.95 1.48
N GLU A 129 -10.16 -21.87 2.45
CA GLU A 129 -11.28 -22.80 2.64
C GLU A 129 -12.60 -22.04 2.80
N GLY A 130 -13.61 -22.48 2.07
CA GLY A 130 -14.94 -21.87 2.07
C GLY A 130 -15.08 -20.61 1.19
N LEU A 131 -14.00 -20.12 0.56
CA LEU A 131 -14.07 -19.03 -0.40
C LEU A 131 -14.40 -19.57 -1.81
N LEU A 132 -15.33 -18.89 -2.48
CA LEU A 132 -15.77 -19.25 -3.83
C LEU A 132 -14.89 -18.55 -4.89
N HIS A 133 -13.61 -18.90 -4.95
CA HIS A 133 -12.63 -18.24 -5.83
C HIS A 133 -13.07 -18.14 -7.29
N HIS A 134 -13.75 -19.19 -7.80
CA HIS A 134 -14.24 -19.26 -9.17
C HIS A 134 -15.35 -18.24 -9.49
N THR A 135 -15.94 -17.61 -8.47
CA THR A 135 -16.96 -16.56 -8.65
C THR A 135 -16.41 -15.14 -8.61
N TYR A 136 -15.13 -14.97 -8.29
CA TYR A 136 -14.51 -13.65 -8.29
C TYR A 136 -14.27 -13.19 -9.73
N LEU A 137 -14.73 -11.97 -10.01
CA LEU A 137 -14.49 -11.32 -11.31
C LEU A 137 -13.04 -10.87 -11.41
N SER A 138 -12.47 -11.12 -12.57
CA SER A 138 -11.17 -10.60 -12.96
C SER A 138 -11.38 -9.33 -13.76
N PHE A 139 -10.59 -8.28 -13.53
CA PHE A 139 -10.58 -7.11 -14.38
C PHE A 139 -9.92 -7.45 -15.70
N LEU A 140 -10.72 -7.52 -16.76
CA LEU A 140 -10.23 -7.87 -18.10
C LEU A 140 -9.92 -6.63 -18.93
N ASP A 141 -10.53 -5.50 -18.59
CA ASP A 141 -10.46 -4.27 -19.37
C ASP A 141 -10.14 -3.10 -18.42
N VAL A 142 -8.86 -2.73 -18.36
CA VAL A 142 -8.32 -1.63 -17.57
C VAL A 142 -7.34 -0.83 -18.42
N MET A 143 -7.32 0.50 -18.26
CA MET A 143 -6.46 1.39 -19.05
C MET A 143 -4.97 1.07 -18.83
N ASN A 144 -4.55 0.80 -17.59
CA ASN A 144 -3.20 0.38 -17.29
C ASN A 144 -3.12 -1.15 -17.21
N PRO A 145 -2.41 -1.81 -18.15
CA PRO A 145 -2.32 -3.28 -18.17
C PRO A 145 -1.81 -3.90 -16.87
N MET A 146 -0.94 -3.21 -16.14
CA MET A 146 -0.39 -3.70 -14.88
C MET A 146 -1.39 -3.64 -13.72
N HIS A 147 -2.48 -2.88 -13.81
CA HIS A 147 -3.54 -2.89 -12.80
C HIS A 147 -4.21 -4.25 -12.64
N ARG A 148 -4.17 -5.11 -13.65
CA ARG A 148 -4.64 -6.50 -13.55
C ARG A 148 -3.92 -7.25 -12.43
N MET A 149 -2.63 -7.00 -12.26
CA MET A 149 -1.83 -7.67 -11.23
C MET A 149 -2.30 -7.33 -9.82
N TRP A 150 -2.83 -6.12 -9.61
CA TRP A 150 -3.30 -5.70 -8.29
C TRP A 150 -4.70 -6.17 -7.95
N SER A 151 -5.57 -6.27 -8.94
CA SER A 151 -7.01 -6.48 -8.77
C SER A 151 -7.49 -7.85 -9.18
N ASP A 152 -6.65 -8.66 -9.80
CA ASP A 152 -7.02 -10.00 -10.23
C ASP A 152 -7.14 -10.93 -9.01
N GLY A 153 -8.32 -11.52 -8.83
CA GLY A 153 -8.59 -12.48 -7.76
C GLY A 153 -7.77 -13.78 -7.84
N ARG A 154 -7.02 -13.99 -8.92
CA ARG A 154 -6.16 -15.16 -9.12
C ARG A 154 -4.80 -15.06 -8.43
N TRP A 155 -4.46 -13.91 -7.86
CA TRP A 155 -3.22 -13.74 -7.13
C TRP A 155 -3.41 -14.10 -5.66
N ASN A 156 -2.75 -15.16 -5.21
CA ASN A 156 -2.60 -15.44 -3.78
C ASN A 156 -1.78 -14.34 -3.11
N LYS A 157 -2.15 -13.97 -1.90
CA LYS A 157 -1.47 -12.87 -1.17
C LYS A 157 -0.63 -13.42 -0.04
N LEU A 158 0.65 -13.03 -0.01
CA LEU A 158 1.58 -13.27 1.08
C LEU A 158 2.45 -12.03 1.27
N THR A 159 3.21 -11.98 2.35
CA THR A 159 4.29 -11.01 2.59
C THR A 159 5.60 -11.75 2.84
N VAL A 160 6.67 -11.27 2.23
CA VAL A 160 8.04 -11.76 2.47
C VAL A 160 8.54 -11.26 3.82
N ALA A 161 8.19 -10.00 4.16
CA ALA A 161 8.49 -9.37 5.43
C ALA A 161 7.36 -8.42 5.84
N HIS A 162 7.05 -8.39 7.13
CA HIS A 162 6.13 -7.41 7.69
C HIS A 162 6.85 -6.08 7.91
N GLY A 163 6.16 -4.96 7.64
CA GLY A 163 6.68 -3.61 7.79
C GLY A 163 7.74 -3.21 6.77
N CYS A 164 8.24 -1.98 6.90
CA CYS A 164 9.24 -1.44 5.99
C CYS A 164 10.64 -1.43 6.63
N TYR A 165 11.62 -2.04 5.97
CA TYR A 165 13.00 -2.04 6.49
C TYR A 165 13.68 -0.66 6.41
N TRP A 166 13.22 0.24 5.52
CA TRP A 166 13.83 1.56 5.35
C TRP A 166 13.39 2.56 6.43
N LYS A 167 12.09 2.74 6.65
CA LYS A 167 11.49 3.56 7.73
C LYS A 167 11.94 5.02 7.79
N LYS A 168 12.40 5.62 6.68
CA LYS A 168 12.99 6.98 6.70
C LYS A 168 12.23 7.98 5.87
N CYS A 169 11.32 7.52 4.98
CA CYS A 169 10.59 8.40 4.10
C CYS A 169 9.75 9.40 4.90
N THR A 170 9.88 10.69 4.56
CA THR A 170 9.25 11.77 5.34
C THR A 170 7.76 11.90 5.12
N PHE A 171 7.25 11.32 4.04
CA PHE A 171 5.83 11.31 3.68
C PHE A 171 5.08 10.06 4.16
N CYS A 172 5.79 9.00 4.57
CA CYS A 172 5.18 7.77 5.07
C CYS A 172 4.86 7.87 6.56
N ASP A 173 3.87 7.10 7.02
CA ASP A 173 3.47 6.98 8.43
C ASP A 173 4.43 6.08 9.22
N THR A 174 5.71 6.44 9.18
CA THR A 174 6.84 5.62 9.67
C THR A 174 6.79 5.28 11.15
N ASN A 175 5.87 5.87 11.91
CA ASN A 175 5.69 5.60 13.34
C ASN A 175 4.53 4.64 13.62
N LEU A 176 3.73 4.28 12.64
CA LEU A 176 2.66 3.31 12.80
C LEU A 176 3.20 1.89 12.68
N ASP A 177 2.63 0.96 13.46
CA ASP A 177 3.17 -0.38 13.65
C ASP A 177 3.33 -1.16 12.33
N TYR A 178 2.39 -1.01 11.39
CA TYR A 178 2.45 -1.67 10.08
C TYR A 178 3.66 -1.26 9.22
N ILE A 179 4.29 -0.09 9.50
CA ILE A 179 5.56 0.34 8.89
C ILE A 179 6.73 0.13 9.85
N SER A 180 6.54 0.47 11.14
CA SER A 180 7.63 0.55 12.11
C SER A 180 8.10 -0.81 12.63
N ILE A 181 7.23 -1.80 12.68
CA ILE A 181 7.57 -3.15 13.13
C ILE A 181 8.03 -3.96 11.92
N TYR A 182 9.36 -4.17 11.83
CA TYR A 182 9.95 -4.93 10.73
C TYR A 182 10.31 -6.34 11.17
N GLN A 183 9.72 -7.35 10.50
CA GLN A 183 9.92 -8.76 10.81
C GLN A 183 10.04 -9.59 9.53
N ASN A 184 11.11 -10.36 9.41
CA ASN A 184 11.33 -11.27 8.28
C ASN A 184 10.69 -12.65 8.51
N THR A 185 10.26 -13.26 7.42
CA THR A 185 10.00 -14.70 7.32
C THR A 185 11.22 -15.38 6.67
N THR A 186 11.49 -16.63 7.02
CA THR A 186 12.56 -17.39 6.33
C THR A 186 12.08 -17.83 4.95
N ALA A 187 13.01 -18.03 4.02
CA ALA A 187 12.67 -18.53 2.69
C ALA A 187 12.04 -19.92 2.74
N GLU A 188 12.47 -20.76 3.69
CA GLU A 188 11.91 -22.09 3.92
C GLU A 188 10.44 -22.01 4.31
N ASP A 189 10.12 -21.27 5.39
CA ASP A 189 8.74 -21.08 5.87
C ASP A 189 7.85 -20.47 4.80
N LEU A 190 8.39 -19.55 4.00
CA LEU A 190 7.62 -18.88 2.94
C LEU A 190 7.29 -19.86 1.81
N VAL A 191 8.23 -20.70 1.40
CA VAL A 191 7.99 -21.73 0.38
C VAL A 191 7.04 -22.80 0.88
N ASP A 192 7.13 -23.20 2.16
CA ASP A 192 6.15 -24.12 2.79
C ASP A 192 4.72 -23.54 2.74
N LYS A 193 4.57 -22.24 3.03
CA LYS A 193 3.27 -21.54 2.91
C LYS A 193 2.79 -21.50 1.46
N ILE A 194 3.68 -21.24 0.49
CA ILE A 194 3.38 -21.21 -0.94
C ILE A 194 2.86 -22.59 -1.39
N GLU A 195 3.58 -23.68 -1.07
CA GLU A 195 3.16 -25.04 -1.45
C GLU A 195 1.79 -25.41 -0.85
N LYS A 196 1.57 -25.05 0.42
CA LYS A 196 0.27 -25.27 1.07
C LYS A 196 -0.86 -24.52 0.38
N ILE A 197 -0.64 -23.25 0.02
CA ILE A 197 -1.65 -22.43 -0.67
C ILE A 197 -1.91 -22.99 -2.07
N VAL A 198 -0.87 -23.37 -2.83
CA VAL A 198 -1.02 -23.98 -4.15
C VAL A 198 -1.82 -25.29 -4.06
N ALA A 199 -1.55 -26.12 -3.05
CA ALA A 199 -2.28 -27.37 -2.84
C ALA A 199 -3.77 -27.13 -2.52
N GLU A 200 -4.09 -26.07 -1.77
CA GLU A 200 -5.45 -25.72 -1.38
C GLU A 200 -6.23 -25.04 -2.53
N THR A 201 -5.59 -24.10 -3.24
CA THR A 201 -6.29 -23.25 -4.22
C THR A 201 -6.17 -23.73 -5.66
N GLY A 202 -5.17 -24.55 -5.97
CA GLY A 202 -4.81 -24.94 -7.34
C GLY A 202 -4.22 -23.80 -8.18
N THR A 203 -3.97 -22.61 -7.60
CA THR A 203 -3.44 -21.44 -8.32
C THR A 203 -2.00 -21.18 -7.95
N THR A 204 -1.18 -20.84 -8.95
CA THR A 204 0.28 -20.63 -8.83
C THR A 204 0.70 -19.17 -8.93
N GLY A 205 -0.25 -18.24 -9.01
CA GLY A 205 0.00 -16.81 -9.05
C GLY A 205 0.13 -16.23 -7.62
N PHE A 206 1.17 -15.44 -7.36
CA PHE A 206 1.41 -14.81 -6.06
C PHE A 206 1.69 -13.32 -6.19
N HIS A 207 1.06 -12.52 -5.35
CA HIS A 207 1.43 -11.15 -5.09
C HIS A 207 1.99 -11.07 -3.67
N PHE A 208 3.27 -10.75 -3.53
CA PHE A 208 3.84 -10.44 -2.23
C PHE A 208 3.54 -8.98 -1.91
N VAL A 209 2.61 -8.78 -0.94
CA VAL A 209 2.02 -7.48 -0.61
C VAL A 209 2.86 -6.70 0.42
N ASP A 210 4.16 -6.76 0.28
CA ASP A 210 5.10 -6.06 1.14
C ASP A 210 5.00 -4.55 0.99
N GLU A 211 5.28 -3.80 2.05
CA GLU A 211 5.51 -2.34 1.94
C GLU A 211 6.76 -2.05 1.09
N ALA A 212 7.79 -2.86 1.26
CA ALA A 212 8.98 -2.93 0.43
C ALA A 212 9.69 -4.25 0.69
N ALA A 213 9.61 -5.18 -0.25
CA ALA A 213 10.28 -6.48 -0.11
C ALA A 213 11.81 -6.32 -0.13
N PRO A 214 12.53 -6.84 0.89
CA PRO A 214 13.98 -6.66 0.97
C PRO A 214 14.73 -7.47 -0.09
N PRO A 215 15.74 -6.89 -0.76
CA PRO A 215 16.50 -7.58 -1.82
C PRO A 215 17.08 -8.94 -1.36
N LYS A 216 17.63 -8.99 -0.15
CA LYS A 216 18.18 -10.22 0.42
C LYS A 216 17.12 -11.30 0.65
N ALA A 217 15.94 -10.92 1.13
CA ALA A 217 14.86 -11.87 1.36
C ALA A 217 14.31 -12.41 0.03
N LEU A 218 14.16 -11.54 -0.99
CA LEU A 218 13.76 -11.95 -2.33
C LEU A 218 14.79 -12.87 -2.98
N LYS A 219 16.10 -12.60 -2.80
CA LYS A 219 17.17 -13.49 -3.25
C LYS A 219 17.02 -14.88 -2.64
N ASN A 220 16.90 -14.95 -1.32
CA ASN A 220 16.76 -16.23 -0.61
C ASN A 220 15.49 -16.99 -1.02
N LEU A 221 14.38 -16.27 -1.23
CA LEU A 221 13.13 -16.84 -1.73
C LEU A 221 13.33 -17.45 -3.13
N ALA A 222 13.94 -16.69 -4.06
CA ALA A 222 14.19 -17.15 -5.42
C ALA A 222 15.08 -18.40 -5.45
N GLU A 223 16.17 -18.40 -4.68
CA GLU A 223 17.06 -19.56 -4.53
C GLU A 223 16.30 -20.79 -4.02
N LYS A 224 15.43 -20.61 -3.00
CA LYS A 224 14.66 -21.72 -2.40
C LYS A 224 13.58 -22.24 -3.32
N LEU A 225 12.87 -21.38 -4.05
CA LEU A 225 11.88 -21.79 -5.06
C LEU A 225 12.54 -22.65 -6.15
N ILE A 226 13.72 -22.25 -6.62
CA ILE A 226 14.47 -22.99 -7.65
C ILE A 226 14.98 -24.32 -7.08
N GLU A 227 15.56 -24.34 -5.88
CA GLU A 227 16.07 -25.53 -5.20
C GLU A 227 14.97 -26.59 -5.02
N ARG A 228 13.79 -26.17 -4.53
CA ARG A 228 12.66 -27.05 -4.26
C ARG A 228 11.82 -27.36 -5.51
N LYS A 229 12.14 -26.74 -6.65
CA LYS A 229 11.40 -26.86 -7.92
C LYS A 229 9.93 -26.46 -7.77
N VAL A 230 9.67 -25.41 -6.99
CA VAL A 230 8.33 -24.84 -6.83
C VAL A 230 8.13 -23.78 -7.90
N TYR A 231 7.23 -24.04 -8.84
CA TYR A 231 6.99 -23.19 -10.00
C TYR A 231 5.78 -22.31 -9.74
N ILE A 232 6.02 -21.02 -9.55
CA ILE A 232 5.00 -19.98 -9.37
C ILE A 232 5.30 -18.80 -10.28
N THR A 233 4.29 -18.00 -10.54
CA THR A 233 4.44 -16.66 -11.13
C THR A 233 4.18 -15.64 -10.04
N TRP A 234 5.07 -14.66 -9.88
CA TRP A 234 4.93 -13.74 -8.78
C TRP A 234 5.38 -12.33 -9.10
N TRP A 235 4.90 -11.38 -8.33
CA TRP A 235 5.30 -9.97 -8.34
C TRP A 235 5.24 -9.37 -6.94
N THR A 236 5.90 -8.21 -6.74
CA THR A 236 6.02 -7.60 -5.41
C THR A 236 6.33 -6.11 -5.48
N ASN A 237 6.14 -5.43 -4.35
CA ASN A 237 6.58 -4.06 -4.15
C ASN A 237 8.01 -4.03 -3.63
N ILE A 238 8.82 -3.13 -4.18
CA ILE A 238 10.24 -2.96 -3.83
C ILE A 238 10.59 -1.48 -3.66
N ARG A 239 11.82 -1.22 -3.27
CA ARG A 239 12.50 0.06 -3.42
C ARG A 239 13.57 -0.12 -4.49
N PHE A 240 13.75 0.85 -5.37
CA PHE A 240 14.77 0.78 -6.44
C PHE A 240 16.21 0.90 -5.89
N GLU A 241 16.62 -0.07 -5.08
CA GLU A 241 17.93 -0.09 -4.45
C GLU A 241 18.99 -0.70 -5.35
N LYS A 242 20.21 -0.14 -5.29
CA LYS A 242 21.38 -0.60 -6.07
C LYS A 242 21.72 -2.09 -5.91
N THR A 243 21.19 -2.75 -4.89
CA THR A 243 21.34 -4.19 -4.67
C THR A 243 20.63 -5.02 -5.75
N PHE A 244 19.57 -4.47 -6.36
CA PHE A 244 18.93 -5.07 -7.53
C PHE A 244 19.78 -4.78 -8.76
N ASN A 245 20.78 -5.61 -8.97
CA ASN A 245 21.65 -5.59 -10.15
C ASN A 245 21.24 -6.70 -11.13
N ALA A 246 21.79 -6.70 -12.34
CA ALA A 246 21.46 -7.66 -13.40
C ALA A 246 21.50 -9.13 -12.94
N ALA A 247 22.49 -9.52 -12.12
CA ALA A 247 22.60 -10.89 -11.60
C ALA A 247 21.44 -11.27 -10.68
N LEU A 248 21.02 -10.35 -9.78
CA LEU A 248 19.87 -10.58 -8.92
C LEU A 248 18.57 -10.58 -9.74
N CYS A 249 18.40 -9.64 -10.67
CA CYS A 249 17.23 -9.60 -11.54
C CYS A 249 17.08 -10.89 -12.36
N ALA A 250 18.17 -11.41 -12.93
CA ALA A 250 18.17 -12.70 -13.63
C ALA A 250 17.74 -13.87 -12.72
N LEU A 251 18.19 -13.89 -11.47
CA LEU A 251 17.78 -14.90 -10.47
C LEU A 251 16.28 -14.79 -10.16
N LEU A 252 15.78 -13.57 -9.96
CA LEU A 252 14.36 -13.34 -9.67
C LEU A 252 13.50 -13.77 -10.86
N ALA A 253 13.86 -13.40 -12.09
CA ALA A 253 13.18 -13.85 -13.32
C ALA A 253 13.13 -15.38 -13.43
N LYS A 254 14.26 -16.05 -13.16
CA LYS A 254 14.35 -17.52 -13.17
C LYS A 254 13.43 -18.18 -12.14
N SER A 255 13.13 -17.50 -11.04
CA SER A 255 12.23 -18.00 -9.98
C SER A 255 10.75 -17.70 -10.24
N GLY A 256 10.42 -17.06 -11.37
CA GLY A 256 9.07 -16.73 -11.78
C GLY A 256 8.60 -15.31 -11.43
N CYS A 257 9.50 -14.39 -11.08
CA CYS A 257 9.19 -12.97 -10.98
C CYS A 257 8.86 -12.41 -12.36
N ILE A 258 7.69 -11.80 -12.50
CA ILE A 258 7.24 -11.18 -13.76
C ILE A 258 7.12 -9.67 -13.69
N ALA A 259 7.00 -9.12 -12.50
CA ALA A 259 6.89 -7.67 -12.31
C ALA A 259 7.35 -7.24 -10.93
N VAL A 260 7.74 -5.99 -10.86
CA VAL A 260 7.98 -5.27 -9.60
C VAL A 260 7.31 -3.90 -9.64
N THR A 261 6.90 -3.42 -8.47
CA THR A 261 6.45 -2.04 -8.33
C THR A 261 7.36 -1.30 -7.35
N GLY A 262 7.66 -0.04 -7.63
CA GLY A 262 8.51 0.76 -6.76
C GLY A 262 8.23 2.24 -6.86
N GLY A 263 8.56 2.99 -5.79
CA GLY A 263 8.38 4.43 -5.77
C GLY A 263 9.59 5.15 -6.36
N LEU A 264 9.42 5.79 -7.51
CA LEU A 264 10.29 6.87 -7.98
C LEU A 264 9.92 8.17 -7.25
N GLU A 265 8.64 8.36 -6.98
CA GLU A 265 8.02 9.54 -6.40
C GLU A 265 8.17 10.75 -7.35
N VAL A 266 8.74 11.86 -6.90
CA VAL A 266 9.10 12.99 -7.77
C VAL A 266 10.48 12.75 -8.36
N ALA A 267 10.63 12.81 -9.67
CA ALA A 267 11.91 12.63 -10.33
C ALA A 267 12.81 13.88 -10.23
N SER A 268 13.13 14.27 -9.00
CA SER A 268 14.05 15.35 -8.62
C SER A 268 14.95 14.87 -7.52
N ASP A 269 16.28 14.86 -7.74
CA ASP A 269 17.25 14.43 -6.72
C ASP A 269 17.20 15.30 -5.46
N ARG A 270 16.88 16.60 -5.61
CA ARG A 270 16.65 17.50 -4.49
C ARG A 270 15.49 17.03 -3.62
N LEU A 271 14.36 16.70 -4.24
CA LEU A 271 13.16 16.27 -3.54
C LEU A 271 13.31 14.84 -3.00
N LEU A 272 13.91 13.92 -3.74
CA LEU A 272 14.24 12.57 -3.26
C LEU A 272 15.09 12.59 -2.00
N LYS A 273 16.05 13.54 -1.92
CA LYS A 273 16.85 13.79 -0.72
C LYS A 273 16.01 14.37 0.42
N LYS A 274 15.12 15.34 0.15
CA LYS A 274 14.18 15.93 1.15
C LYS A 274 13.21 14.89 1.66
N MET A 275 12.72 13.99 0.78
CA MET A 275 11.90 12.82 1.11
C MET A 275 12.65 11.76 1.94
N LYS A 276 13.97 11.80 2.01
CA LYS A 276 14.83 10.74 2.55
C LYS A 276 14.57 9.38 1.88
N LYS A 277 14.27 9.40 0.58
CA LYS A 277 13.97 8.20 -0.19
C LYS A 277 15.18 7.27 -0.28
N GLY A 278 16.41 7.81 -0.32
CA GLY A 278 17.66 7.05 -0.32
C GLY A 278 17.98 6.41 -1.68
N VAL A 279 17.44 6.97 -2.75
CA VAL A 279 17.76 6.68 -4.15
C VAL A 279 17.92 8.00 -4.90
N ASP A 280 18.59 8.00 -6.04
CA ASP A 280 18.68 9.08 -7.00
C ASP A 280 18.16 8.60 -8.37
N ILE A 281 17.95 9.55 -9.29
CA ILE A 281 17.38 9.29 -10.63
C ILE A 281 18.25 8.30 -11.40
N ALA A 282 19.56 8.51 -11.41
CA ALA A 282 20.49 7.64 -12.14
C ALA A 282 20.49 6.20 -11.59
N GLN A 283 20.35 6.03 -10.26
CA GLN A 283 20.18 4.71 -9.65
C GLN A 283 18.86 4.07 -10.06
N VAL A 284 17.76 4.82 -10.06
CA VAL A 284 16.45 4.31 -10.47
C VAL A 284 16.53 3.84 -11.92
N ALA A 285 17.09 4.64 -12.83
CA ALA A 285 17.26 4.27 -14.24
C ALA A 285 17.99 2.91 -14.37
N ARG A 286 19.18 2.77 -13.77
CA ARG A 286 19.95 1.52 -13.83
C ARG A 286 19.19 0.33 -13.27
N VAL A 287 18.56 0.48 -12.11
CA VAL A 287 17.83 -0.62 -11.45
C VAL A 287 16.62 -1.05 -12.27
N THR A 288 15.86 -0.10 -12.78
CA THR A 288 14.67 -0.42 -13.60
C THR A 288 15.07 -1.03 -14.95
N ASN A 289 16.18 -0.59 -15.55
CA ASN A 289 16.75 -1.21 -16.73
C ASN A 289 17.19 -2.66 -16.45
N ASP A 290 17.90 -2.93 -15.35
CA ASP A 290 18.31 -4.29 -14.97
C ASP A 290 17.10 -5.24 -14.84
N PHE A 291 15.95 -4.76 -14.33
CA PHE A 291 14.71 -5.54 -14.32
C PHE A 291 14.16 -5.76 -15.74
N ALA A 292 14.06 -4.69 -16.53
CA ALA A 292 13.52 -4.75 -17.89
C ALA A 292 14.34 -5.67 -18.80
N ASP A 293 15.66 -5.62 -18.74
CA ASP A 293 16.59 -6.49 -19.47
C ASP A 293 16.42 -7.98 -19.12
N ASN A 294 15.89 -8.26 -17.94
CA ASN A 294 15.56 -9.61 -17.49
C ASN A 294 14.07 -9.97 -17.68
N ASN A 295 13.33 -9.23 -18.49
CA ASN A 295 11.91 -9.42 -18.80
C ASN A 295 11.01 -9.35 -17.54
N ILE A 296 11.38 -8.56 -16.55
CA ILE A 296 10.57 -8.24 -15.39
C ILE A 296 9.98 -6.84 -15.61
N MET A 297 8.66 -6.75 -15.71
CA MET A 297 7.97 -5.48 -15.89
C MET A 297 8.15 -4.59 -14.65
N VAL A 298 8.31 -3.29 -14.88
CA VAL A 298 8.46 -2.30 -13.81
C VAL A 298 7.29 -1.33 -13.82
N HIS A 299 6.62 -1.20 -12.67
CA HIS A 299 5.64 -0.15 -12.42
C HIS A 299 6.22 0.88 -11.46
N ALA A 300 6.16 2.16 -11.81
CA ALA A 300 6.64 3.26 -10.99
C ALA A 300 5.47 4.00 -10.30
N TYR A 301 5.50 4.09 -8.98
CA TYR A 301 4.71 5.09 -8.27
C TYR A 301 5.36 6.45 -8.45
N LEU A 302 4.58 7.39 -8.95
CA LEU A 302 4.99 8.75 -9.26
C LEU A 302 4.19 9.71 -8.38
N MET A 303 4.82 10.81 -7.98
CA MET A 303 4.22 11.80 -7.11
C MET A 303 4.46 13.19 -7.67
N TYR A 304 3.56 14.12 -7.43
CA TYR A 304 3.71 15.55 -7.68
C TYR A 304 3.08 16.35 -6.55
N GLY A 305 3.51 17.60 -6.37
CA GLY A 305 3.03 18.49 -5.31
C GLY A 305 3.65 18.20 -3.94
N PHE A 306 4.85 17.61 -3.90
CA PHE A 306 5.59 17.43 -2.64
C PHE A 306 6.04 18.80 -2.10
N PRO A 307 6.05 19.03 -0.76
CA PRO A 307 6.45 20.31 -0.17
C PRO A 307 7.71 20.92 -0.78
N THR A 308 7.60 22.16 -1.24
CA THR A 308 8.62 22.94 -1.94
C THR A 308 8.93 22.49 -3.38
N GLU A 309 8.16 21.61 -3.96
CA GLU A 309 8.26 21.30 -5.39
C GLU A 309 7.87 22.53 -6.22
N THR A 310 8.67 22.84 -7.22
CA THR A 310 8.41 23.94 -8.15
C THR A 310 7.70 23.43 -9.41
N GLU A 311 7.04 24.33 -10.15
CA GLU A 311 6.47 24.00 -11.46
C GLU A 311 7.52 23.41 -12.41
N GLN A 312 8.74 23.97 -12.39
CA GLN A 312 9.87 23.44 -13.17
C GLN A 312 10.18 22.00 -12.81
N GLU A 313 10.22 21.65 -11.52
CA GLU A 313 10.50 20.28 -11.09
C GLU A 313 9.38 19.30 -11.47
N THR A 314 8.12 19.73 -11.50
CA THR A 314 7.00 18.92 -11.99
C THR A 314 7.16 18.60 -13.49
N ILE A 315 7.53 19.59 -14.30
CA ILE A 315 7.75 19.39 -15.75
C ILE A 315 9.03 18.59 -16.01
N ASP A 316 10.11 18.86 -15.29
CA ASP A 316 11.34 18.07 -15.37
C ASP A 316 11.12 16.63 -14.94
N SER A 317 10.25 16.38 -13.93
CA SER A 317 9.85 15.04 -13.51
C SER A 317 9.08 14.31 -14.61
N LEU A 318 8.18 15.01 -15.34
CA LEU A 318 7.48 14.43 -16.48
C LEU A 318 8.45 14.05 -17.61
N GLU A 319 9.44 14.91 -17.91
CA GLU A 319 10.46 14.61 -18.92
C GLU A 319 11.30 13.38 -18.54
N ILE A 320 11.73 13.27 -17.30
CA ILE A 320 12.48 12.10 -16.83
C ILE A 320 11.63 10.83 -16.95
N VAL A 321 10.34 10.91 -16.61
CA VAL A 321 9.40 9.79 -16.78
C VAL A 321 9.25 9.42 -18.26
N ARG A 322 9.13 10.39 -19.18
CA ARG A 322 9.11 10.17 -20.62
C ARG A 322 10.35 9.40 -21.07
N GLN A 323 11.55 9.86 -20.66
CA GLN A 323 12.81 9.19 -21.01
C GLN A 323 12.92 7.77 -20.42
N LEU A 324 12.39 7.52 -19.22
CA LEU A 324 12.35 6.18 -18.65
C LEU A 324 11.47 5.22 -19.47
N PHE A 325 10.33 5.70 -20.00
CA PHE A 325 9.50 4.93 -20.93
C PHE A 325 10.21 4.73 -22.28
N GLU A 326 10.78 5.79 -22.85
CA GLU A 326 11.50 5.76 -24.12
C GLU A 326 12.65 4.74 -24.12
N ASN A 327 13.41 4.68 -23.03
CA ASN A 327 14.51 3.74 -22.85
C ASN A 327 14.04 2.36 -22.34
N GLY A 328 12.73 2.13 -22.22
CA GLY A 328 12.18 0.84 -21.77
C GLY A 328 12.44 0.48 -20.32
N CYS A 329 12.92 1.42 -19.51
CA CYS A 329 13.22 1.21 -18.07
C CYS A 329 11.96 0.90 -17.26
N ILE A 330 10.82 1.52 -17.60
CA ILE A 330 9.53 1.29 -16.98
C ILE A 330 8.46 0.99 -18.04
N GLN A 331 7.49 0.16 -17.70
CA GLN A 331 6.37 -0.22 -18.57
C GLN A 331 5.04 0.31 -18.09
N SER A 332 5.00 0.86 -16.88
CA SER A 332 3.78 1.37 -16.27
C SER A 332 4.11 2.37 -15.18
N GLY A 333 3.17 3.24 -14.88
CA GLY A 333 3.26 4.19 -13.77
C GLY A 333 1.89 4.66 -13.32
N PHE A 334 1.89 5.37 -12.21
CA PHE A 334 0.69 6.03 -11.69
C PHE A 334 1.08 7.31 -10.95
N TRP A 335 0.48 8.45 -11.32
CA TRP A 335 0.67 9.72 -10.65
C TRP A 335 -0.24 9.86 -9.44
N HIS A 336 0.34 10.20 -8.30
CA HIS A 336 -0.36 10.61 -7.09
C HIS A 336 -0.08 12.08 -6.79
N GLN A 337 -1.10 12.85 -6.50
CA GLN A 337 -0.88 14.12 -5.84
C GLN A 337 -0.48 13.87 -4.38
N PHE A 338 0.58 14.54 -3.92
CA PHE A 338 1.03 14.44 -2.55
C PHE A 338 -0.08 14.85 -1.57
N THR A 339 -0.24 14.07 -0.52
CA THR A 339 -1.13 14.38 0.60
C THR A 339 -0.35 14.30 1.90
N THR A 340 -0.42 15.35 2.70
CA THR A 340 0.16 15.34 4.04
C THR A 340 -0.69 14.49 4.96
N THR A 341 -0.12 13.46 5.59
CA THR A 341 -0.81 12.67 6.61
C THR A 341 -0.39 13.09 8.02
N ILE A 342 -1.31 13.04 8.97
CA ILE A 342 -1.06 13.44 10.37
C ILE A 342 0.03 12.58 11.03
N HIS A 343 0.21 11.34 10.56
CA HIS A 343 1.16 10.38 11.14
C HIS A 343 2.56 10.47 10.53
N SER A 344 2.70 11.11 9.37
CA SER A 344 3.99 11.28 8.70
C SER A 344 4.91 12.25 9.43
N PRO A 345 6.24 12.16 9.24
CA PRO A 345 7.18 13.18 9.70
C PRO A 345 6.83 14.60 9.24
N ILE A 346 6.29 14.76 8.02
CA ILE A 346 5.85 16.06 7.48
C ILE A 346 4.67 16.58 8.30
N GLY A 347 3.64 15.78 8.52
CA GLY A 347 2.45 16.20 9.28
C GLY A 347 2.76 16.50 10.75
N LYS A 348 3.78 15.84 11.33
CA LYS A 348 4.21 16.07 12.71
C LYS A 348 5.13 17.26 12.89
N ASN A 349 5.84 17.67 11.87
CA ASN A 349 6.78 18.80 11.90
C ASN A 349 6.73 19.59 10.60
N PRO A 350 5.59 20.23 10.28
CA PRO A 350 5.35 20.92 9.01
C PRO A 350 6.35 22.05 8.76
N ASP A 351 6.80 22.78 9.78
CA ASP A 351 7.76 23.89 9.67
C ASP A 351 9.09 23.41 9.06
N ALA A 352 9.53 22.18 9.35
CA ALA A 352 10.76 21.63 8.78
C ALA A 352 10.63 21.33 7.27
N PHE A 353 9.41 21.36 6.75
CA PHE A 353 9.11 21.16 5.33
C PHE A 353 8.55 22.41 4.66
N GLU A 354 8.57 23.54 5.38
CA GLU A 354 8.18 24.86 4.87
C GLU A 354 6.70 24.93 4.47
N ILE A 355 5.84 24.17 5.15
CA ILE A 355 4.38 24.16 4.93
C ILE A 355 3.62 24.58 6.18
N GLU A 356 2.42 25.11 5.98
CA GLU A 356 1.46 25.46 7.03
C GLU A 356 0.24 24.55 6.97
N ILE A 357 -0.11 23.89 8.07
CA ILE A 357 -1.31 23.05 8.14
C ILE A 357 -2.53 23.95 8.35
N LEU A 358 -3.47 23.87 7.40
CA LEU A 358 -4.73 24.63 7.40
C LEU A 358 -5.89 23.85 8.03
N GLY A 359 -5.82 22.53 8.06
CA GLY A 359 -6.90 21.69 8.57
C GLY A 359 -6.94 20.30 7.94
N PRO A 360 -8.05 19.56 8.03
CA PRO A 360 -9.27 19.92 8.75
C PRO A 360 -9.08 19.94 10.28
N LYS A 361 -9.95 20.71 10.96
CA LYS A 361 -10.02 20.65 12.43
C LYS A 361 -10.64 19.32 12.84
N PHE A 362 -9.97 18.60 13.75
CA PHE A 362 -10.45 17.31 14.24
C PHE A 362 -11.74 17.44 15.05
N GLU A 363 -12.75 16.66 14.69
CA GLU A 363 -14.08 16.64 15.32
C GLU A 363 -14.41 15.30 15.99
N GLY A 364 -13.39 14.53 16.36
CA GLY A 364 -13.53 13.34 17.21
C GLY A 364 -13.76 12.01 16.48
N PHE A 365 -13.85 11.98 15.14
CA PHE A 365 -14.09 10.73 14.41
C PHE A 365 -12.84 10.27 13.64
N ALA A 366 -12.62 10.80 12.46
CA ALA A 366 -11.54 10.38 11.57
C ALA A 366 -10.58 11.54 11.31
N GLN A 367 -9.30 11.25 11.26
CA GLN A 367 -8.27 12.22 10.91
C GLN A 367 -7.05 11.51 10.36
N ASN A 368 -6.73 11.77 9.09
CA ASN A 368 -5.50 11.34 8.46
C ASN A 368 -4.96 12.44 7.56
N ASP A 369 -5.69 12.77 6.48
CA ASP A 369 -5.25 13.72 5.49
C ASP A 369 -5.39 15.15 6.00
N LEU A 370 -4.32 15.93 5.82
CA LEU A 370 -4.24 17.32 6.24
C LEU A 370 -4.17 18.23 5.02
N ILE A 371 -4.97 19.29 5.03
CA ILE A 371 -4.85 20.37 4.07
C ILE A 371 -3.70 21.27 4.52
N HIS A 372 -2.80 21.55 3.63
CA HIS A 372 -1.66 22.44 3.90
C HIS A 372 -1.53 23.50 2.82
N ASN A 373 -0.89 24.58 3.19
CA ASN A 373 -0.40 25.63 2.30
C ASN A 373 1.11 25.46 2.13
N ASP A 374 1.56 25.45 0.88
CA ASP A 374 2.99 25.48 0.53
C ASP A 374 3.31 26.86 -0.09
N PRO A 375 3.87 27.80 0.69
CA PRO A 375 4.12 29.15 0.20
C PRO A 375 5.24 29.23 -0.83
N THR A 376 5.99 28.14 -1.00
CA THR A 376 7.11 28.06 -1.97
C THR A 376 6.72 27.24 -3.21
N GLY A 377 5.60 26.52 -3.14
CA GLY A 377 5.13 25.62 -4.18
C GLY A 377 4.22 26.29 -5.19
N ALA A 378 3.99 25.56 -6.26
CA ALA A 378 3.04 25.89 -7.31
C ALA A 378 1.64 25.33 -6.98
N ASP A 379 0.64 25.76 -7.74
CA ASP A 379 -0.66 25.06 -7.75
C ASP A 379 -0.55 23.80 -8.60
N HIS A 380 -0.10 22.73 -7.97
CA HIS A 380 0.10 21.44 -8.63
C HIS A 380 -1.19 20.78 -9.10
N THR A 381 -2.37 21.25 -8.66
CA THR A 381 -3.66 20.70 -9.13
C THR A 381 -3.88 20.97 -10.61
N LEU A 382 -3.30 22.02 -11.15
CA LEU A 382 -3.36 22.37 -12.57
C LEU A 382 -2.72 21.31 -13.47
N TYR A 383 -1.67 20.66 -12.97
CA TYR A 383 -0.87 19.69 -13.74
C TYR A 383 -1.51 18.30 -13.82
N THR A 384 -2.48 17.98 -12.95
CA THR A 384 -3.09 16.65 -12.82
C THR A 384 -3.54 16.07 -14.15
N THR A 385 -4.26 16.84 -14.97
CA THR A 385 -4.83 16.38 -16.24
C THR A 385 -3.72 16.08 -17.25
N GLY A 386 -2.77 16.98 -17.42
CA GLY A 386 -1.66 16.82 -18.38
C GLY A 386 -0.74 15.66 -18.02
N LEU A 387 -0.34 15.54 -16.74
CA LEU A 387 0.48 14.44 -16.25
C LEU A 387 -0.18 13.07 -16.50
N ASN A 388 -1.47 12.94 -16.23
CA ASN A 388 -2.19 11.70 -16.46
C ASN A 388 -2.41 11.43 -17.96
N LEU A 389 -2.65 12.46 -18.77
CA LEU A 389 -2.78 12.32 -20.24
C LEU A 389 -1.47 11.83 -20.86
N ALA A 390 -0.35 12.47 -20.52
CA ALA A 390 0.98 12.07 -20.95
C ALA A 390 1.26 10.60 -20.56
N LEU A 391 1.09 10.25 -19.28
CA LEU A 391 1.35 8.92 -18.79
C LEU A 391 0.49 7.86 -19.51
N ASN A 392 -0.80 8.11 -19.73
CA ASN A 392 -1.69 7.19 -20.42
C ASN A 392 -1.25 6.95 -21.88
N ASN A 393 -0.67 7.95 -22.54
CA ASN A 393 -0.08 7.78 -23.87
C ASN A 393 1.23 6.98 -23.79
N TYR A 394 2.13 7.32 -22.89
CA TYR A 394 3.42 6.63 -22.71
C TYR A 394 3.25 5.14 -22.39
N LEU A 395 2.23 4.76 -21.58
CA LEU A 395 1.87 3.35 -21.35
C LEU A 395 1.59 2.54 -22.62
N ASN A 396 1.20 3.22 -23.69
CA ASN A 396 0.88 2.62 -24.98
C ASN A 396 1.95 2.89 -26.03
N GLY A 397 3.10 3.45 -25.64
CA GLY A 397 4.20 3.81 -26.55
C GLY A 397 3.84 4.96 -27.50
N LEU A 398 2.92 5.83 -27.08
CA LEU A 398 2.45 6.96 -27.88
C LEU A 398 2.97 8.28 -27.30
N GLY A 399 3.28 9.24 -28.17
CA GLY A 399 3.64 10.61 -27.81
C GLY A 399 4.98 10.74 -27.07
N LEU A 400 5.85 9.75 -27.14
CA LEU A 400 7.21 9.84 -26.59
C LEU A 400 8.10 10.83 -27.36
N ASP A 401 7.70 11.17 -28.57
CA ASP A 401 8.35 12.14 -29.49
C ASP A 401 7.69 13.53 -29.47
N LEU A 402 6.62 13.71 -28.69
CA LEU A 402 5.92 14.99 -28.58
C LEU A 402 6.58 15.89 -27.54
N GLU A 403 6.51 17.21 -27.79
CA GLU A 403 6.88 18.22 -26.82
C GLU A 403 5.95 18.14 -25.60
N LEU A 404 6.49 18.38 -24.41
CA LEU A 404 5.70 18.28 -23.16
C LEU A 404 4.51 19.24 -23.12
N GLN A 405 4.62 20.39 -23.82
CA GLN A 405 3.54 21.38 -23.95
C GLN A 405 2.26 20.78 -24.53
N GLU A 406 2.35 19.78 -25.38
CA GLU A 406 1.18 19.14 -26.01
C GLU A 406 0.22 18.45 -25.04
N TRP A 407 0.69 18.21 -23.83
CA TRP A 407 -0.12 17.59 -22.77
C TRP A 407 -0.92 18.59 -21.93
N PHE A 408 -0.65 19.90 -22.10
CA PHE A 408 -1.22 20.96 -21.26
C PHE A 408 -1.92 22.01 -22.14
N ASP A 409 -3.05 22.54 -21.66
CA ASP A 409 -3.85 23.60 -22.31
C ASP A 409 -3.49 25.00 -21.80
N PHE A 410 -2.39 25.11 -21.06
CA PHE A 410 -1.79 26.35 -20.56
C PHE A 410 -0.27 26.31 -20.78
N ASP A 411 0.38 27.48 -20.76
CA ASP A 411 1.83 27.58 -20.96
C ASP A 411 2.56 26.96 -19.77
N ILE A 412 3.47 26.01 -20.05
CA ILE A 412 4.33 25.36 -19.07
C ILE A 412 5.79 25.83 -19.26
N PRO A 413 6.65 25.77 -18.22
CA PRO A 413 8.08 26.02 -18.40
C PRO A 413 8.70 24.95 -19.35
N GLU A 414 9.70 25.37 -20.14
CA GLU A 414 10.52 24.43 -20.88
C GLU A 414 11.29 23.53 -19.92
N THR A 415 11.46 22.25 -20.27
CA THR A 415 12.24 21.34 -19.42
C THR A 415 13.72 21.75 -19.40
N THR A 416 14.34 21.58 -18.23
CA THR A 416 15.79 21.76 -18.05
C THR A 416 16.57 20.46 -18.10
N VAL A 417 15.87 19.32 -18.29
CA VAL A 417 16.46 18.00 -18.33
C VAL A 417 17.18 17.78 -19.66
N GLU A 418 18.41 17.29 -19.60
CA GLU A 418 19.17 16.92 -20.79
C GLU A 418 18.45 15.80 -21.57
N ALA A 419 18.41 15.91 -22.90
CA ALA A 419 17.67 15.00 -23.78
C ALA A 419 18.05 13.51 -23.60
N ASP A 420 19.30 13.24 -23.23
CA ASP A 420 19.84 11.88 -23.07
C ASP A 420 20.15 11.54 -21.60
N LEU A 421 19.53 12.21 -20.63
CA LEU A 421 19.84 12.03 -19.20
C LEU A 421 19.76 10.55 -18.77
N ILE A 422 18.68 9.90 -19.12
CA ILE A 422 18.45 8.48 -18.74
C ILE A 422 19.36 7.57 -19.58
N ALA A 423 19.47 7.76 -20.88
CA ALA A 423 20.36 6.97 -21.72
C ALA A 423 21.83 7.03 -21.25
N ASN A 424 22.28 8.21 -20.82
CA ASN A 424 23.65 8.39 -20.27
C ASN A 424 23.84 7.78 -18.87
N ALA A 425 22.77 7.46 -18.15
CA ALA A 425 22.81 6.84 -16.82
C ALA A 425 22.86 5.31 -16.89
N LEU A 426 22.46 4.71 -18.03
CA LEU A 426 22.45 3.26 -18.27
C LEU A 426 23.83 2.75 -18.65
#